data_9be1cd897766c61f204a9ebbe36e0388
#
_entry.id   9be1cd897766c61f204a9ebbe36e0388
#
_cell.length_a   1.000
_cell.length_b   1.000
_cell.length_c   1.000
_cell.angle_alpha   90.00
_cell.angle_beta   90.00
_cell.angle_gamma   90.00
#
_symmetry.space_group_name_H-M   'P 1'
#
loop_
_entity.id
_entity.type
_entity.pdbx_description
1 polymer ?
#
loop_
_entity_poly.entity_id
_entity_poly.type
_entity_poly.pdbx_seq_one_letter_code
_entity_poly.pdbx_strand_id
1 'polypeptide(L)'
;MSGLPAPSCEVDQWVLTELGKRQRSGETVSALLVGIGAEDQAVRMADAGARVLLFSDRDPAEHLNIVRQPLASLASLHTAEPPLPLQPFDLILSQRSLSTLRYDEALIAVRRFLQRLKIGGKFFISLYGIHSDLGDGYPDGSKLVGERLAPVAPEVAERYGLRAPLCLYSERNLFALLMEAGGVVLKTSTSALGHVRGVAARI
;
A
#
# COMPACT_ATOMS: atom_id res chain seq x y z
N MET A 1 14.22 -21.66 -6.27
CA MET A 1 14.07 -20.70 -7.39
C MET A 1 14.11 -19.32 -6.78
N SER A 2 15.24 -18.63 -6.96
CA SER A 2 15.51 -17.32 -6.37
C SER A 2 14.67 -16.29 -7.09
N GLY A 3 13.56 -15.85 -6.47
CA GLY A 3 12.84 -14.67 -6.92
C GLY A 3 13.78 -13.47 -6.88
N LEU A 4 13.91 -12.76 -8.01
CA LEU A 4 14.60 -11.48 -8.04
C LEU A 4 14.02 -10.59 -6.93
N PRO A 5 14.86 -9.93 -6.13
CA PRO A 5 14.37 -8.98 -5.14
C PRO A 5 13.51 -7.95 -5.86
N ALA A 6 12.27 -7.78 -5.40
CA ALA A 6 11.39 -6.75 -5.96
C ALA A 6 12.16 -5.43 -5.92
N PRO A 7 12.27 -4.69 -7.05
CA PRO A 7 12.98 -3.43 -7.07
C PRO A 7 12.44 -2.56 -5.95
N SER A 8 13.33 -2.02 -5.11
CA SER A 8 12.96 -1.14 -3.98
C SER A 8 12.06 -0.04 -4.54
N CYS A 9 10.80 -0.07 -4.14
CA CYS A 9 9.82 0.90 -4.62
C CYS A 9 10.24 2.27 -4.07
N GLU A 10 10.23 3.33 -4.88
CA GLU A 10 10.53 4.69 -4.37
C GLU A 10 9.64 5.08 -3.18
N VAL A 11 8.44 4.50 -3.07
CA VAL A 11 7.58 4.65 -1.90
C VAL A 11 8.29 4.19 -0.63
N ASP A 12 9.08 3.12 -0.71
CA ASP A 12 9.85 2.59 0.43
C ASP A 12 10.87 3.62 0.93
N GLN A 13 11.52 4.32 0.01
CA GLN A 13 12.47 5.38 0.35
C GLN A 13 11.76 6.61 0.94
N TRP A 14 10.57 6.96 0.44
CA TRP A 14 9.79 8.06 1.01
C TRP A 14 9.37 7.79 2.45
N VAL A 15 8.93 6.55 2.73
CA VAL A 15 8.57 6.11 4.08
C VAL A 15 9.78 6.19 5.02
N LEU A 16 10.93 5.65 4.63
CA LEU A 16 12.14 5.68 5.45
C LEU A 16 12.65 7.11 5.68
N THR A 17 12.54 7.97 4.66
CA THR A 17 12.89 9.39 4.80
C THR A 17 11.99 10.08 5.83
N GLU A 18 10.68 9.82 5.79
CA GLU A 18 9.74 10.39 6.75
C GLU A 18 9.95 9.84 8.16
N LEU A 19 10.20 8.53 8.28
CA LEU A 19 10.56 7.90 9.54
C LEU A 19 11.78 8.57 10.17
N GLY A 20 12.85 8.74 9.40
CA GLY A 20 14.07 9.39 9.88
C GLY A 20 13.86 10.87 10.28
N LYS A 21 12.91 11.59 9.65
CA LYS A 21 12.55 12.96 10.08
C LYS A 21 11.92 12.96 11.46
N ARG A 22 10.93 12.08 11.70
CA ARG A 22 10.20 11.98 12.97
C ARG A 22 11.11 11.55 14.12
N GLN A 23 12.00 10.60 13.87
CA GLN A 23 12.96 10.14 14.87
C GLN A 23 13.94 11.25 15.31
N ARG A 24 14.39 12.10 14.35
CA ARG A 24 15.22 13.26 14.71
C ARG A 24 14.50 14.27 15.61
N SER A 25 13.17 14.27 15.58
CA SER A 25 12.33 15.07 16.50
C SER A 25 12.08 14.36 17.84
N GLY A 26 12.70 13.19 18.08
CA GLY A 26 12.54 12.41 19.32
C GLY A 26 11.25 11.60 19.40
N GLU A 27 10.53 11.45 18.29
CA GLU A 27 9.27 10.70 18.26
C GLU A 27 9.50 9.19 18.20
N THR A 28 8.74 8.43 19.00
CA THR A 28 8.58 6.99 18.80
C THR A 28 7.55 6.75 17.72
N VAL A 29 7.97 6.26 16.57
CA VAL A 29 7.11 6.09 15.39
C VAL A 29 6.39 4.75 15.42
N SER A 30 5.07 4.78 15.25
CA SER A 30 4.22 3.61 15.04
C SER A 30 3.82 3.51 13.56
N ALA A 31 3.98 2.34 12.98
CA ALA A 31 3.70 2.12 11.57
C ALA A 31 2.80 0.91 11.34
N LEU A 32 1.92 1.01 10.35
CA LEU A 32 1.12 -0.09 9.83
C LEU A 32 1.54 -0.36 8.39
N LEU A 33 1.87 -1.62 8.08
CA LEU A 33 2.23 -2.06 6.74
C LEU A 33 1.28 -3.14 6.25
N VAL A 34 0.89 -3.03 4.99
CA VAL A 34 -0.05 -3.95 4.35
C VAL A 34 0.40 -4.22 2.92
N GLY A 35 0.43 -5.48 2.52
CA GLY A 35 0.54 -5.82 1.11
C GLY A 35 1.63 -6.81 0.74
N ILE A 36 1.71 -7.06 -0.55
CA ILE A 36 2.64 -8.03 -1.12
C ILE A 36 4.07 -7.46 -1.11
N GLY A 37 4.98 -8.14 -0.42
CA GLY A 37 6.37 -7.71 -0.32
C GLY A 37 6.59 -6.61 0.73
N ALA A 38 5.64 -6.41 1.64
CA ALA A 38 5.78 -5.46 2.75
C ALA A 38 6.73 -5.96 3.86
N GLU A 39 7.09 -7.24 3.85
CA GLU A 39 7.89 -7.90 4.88
C GLU A 39 9.29 -7.28 5.01
N ASP A 40 9.99 -7.15 3.88
CA ASP A 40 11.34 -6.55 3.86
C ASP A 40 11.31 -5.08 4.28
N GLN A 41 10.24 -4.37 3.92
CA GLN A 41 10.07 -2.98 4.32
C GLN A 41 9.74 -2.87 5.81
N ALA A 42 8.97 -3.81 6.36
CA ALA A 42 8.70 -3.89 7.79
C ALA A 42 10.00 -4.04 8.60
N VAL A 43 10.88 -4.93 8.16
CA VAL A 43 12.20 -5.13 8.78
C VAL A 43 13.02 -3.84 8.73
N ARG A 44 13.15 -3.22 7.56
CA ARG A 44 13.90 -1.95 7.42
C ARG A 44 13.36 -0.83 8.31
N MET A 45 12.03 -0.74 8.46
CA MET A 45 11.42 0.25 9.34
C MET A 45 11.64 -0.08 10.82
N ALA A 46 11.60 -1.37 11.18
CA ALA A 46 11.85 -1.82 12.53
C ALA A 46 13.33 -1.65 12.94
N ASP A 47 14.28 -1.97 12.04
CA ASP A 47 15.71 -1.70 12.20
C ASP A 47 15.98 -0.21 12.40
N ALA A 48 15.21 0.63 11.71
CA ALA A 48 15.23 2.07 11.90
C ALA A 48 14.45 2.54 13.16
N GLY A 49 14.01 1.64 14.05
CA GLY A 49 13.44 1.95 15.35
C GLY A 49 11.91 2.21 15.35
N ALA A 50 11.18 1.94 14.28
CA ALA A 50 9.73 1.99 14.29
C ALA A 50 9.11 0.77 14.99
N ARG A 51 7.94 0.95 15.61
CA ARG A 51 7.06 -0.14 16.01
C ARG A 51 6.15 -0.46 14.83
N VAL A 52 6.21 -1.68 14.30
CA VAL A 52 5.54 -2.08 13.07
C VAL A 52 4.43 -3.10 13.36
N LEU A 53 3.23 -2.81 12.89
CA LEU A 53 2.16 -3.79 12.70
C LEU A 53 2.13 -4.16 11.21
N LEU A 54 2.41 -5.43 10.90
CA LEU A 54 2.46 -5.95 9.55
C LEU A 54 1.28 -6.87 9.27
N PHE A 55 0.52 -6.60 8.21
CA PHE A 55 -0.44 -7.55 7.65
C PHE A 55 0.18 -8.26 6.44
N SER A 56 0.52 -9.52 6.62
CA SER A 56 1.12 -10.37 5.60
C SER A 56 0.87 -11.85 5.88
N ASP A 57 0.78 -12.66 4.82
CA ASP A 57 0.72 -14.12 4.92
C ASP A 57 2.13 -14.74 4.94
N ARG A 58 3.17 -13.95 4.76
CA ARG A 58 4.56 -14.36 4.88
C ARG A 58 5.15 -13.87 6.19
N ASP A 59 6.03 -14.69 6.77
CA ASP A 59 6.76 -14.28 7.95
C ASP A 59 7.90 -13.33 7.55
N PRO A 60 8.01 -12.15 8.18
CA PRO A 60 9.20 -11.32 8.09
C PRO A 60 10.35 -12.02 8.82
N ALA A 61 11.58 -11.55 8.62
CA ALA A 61 12.67 -11.92 9.52
C ALA A 61 12.30 -11.55 10.97
N GLU A 62 12.66 -12.39 11.92
CA GLU A 62 12.34 -12.17 13.34
C GLU A 62 12.86 -10.81 13.81
N HIS A 63 11.97 -9.99 14.33
CA HIS A 63 12.29 -8.67 14.86
C HIS A 63 11.33 -8.29 16.00
N LEU A 64 11.89 -7.89 17.14
CA LEU A 64 11.10 -7.57 18.35
C LEU A 64 10.07 -6.43 18.18
N ASN A 65 10.31 -5.53 17.23
CA ASN A 65 9.44 -4.39 16.96
C ASN A 65 8.38 -4.68 15.88
N ILE A 66 8.27 -5.92 15.40
CA ILE A 66 7.27 -6.31 14.38
C ILE A 66 6.23 -7.21 15.02
N VAL A 67 4.97 -6.82 14.91
CA VAL A 67 3.81 -7.67 15.20
C VAL A 67 3.15 -8.02 13.87
N ARG A 68 3.13 -9.30 13.52
CA ARG A 68 2.49 -9.78 12.29
C ARG A 68 1.05 -10.23 12.54
N GLN A 69 0.18 -9.93 11.58
CA GLN A 69 -1.19 -10.45 11.48
C GLN A 69 -1.40 -11.07 10.09
N PRO A 70 -2.22 -12.12 9.93
CA PRO A 70 -2.56 -12.67 8.63
C PRO A 70 -3.24 -11.63 7.73
N LEU A 71 -2.93 -11.67 6.43
CA LEU A 71 -3.52 -10.74 5.45
C LEU A 71 -5.06 -10.90 5.35
N ALA A 72 -5.58 -12.11 5.55
CA ALA A 72 -7.02 -12.36 5.61
C ALA A 72 -7.73 -11.52 6.68
N SER A 73 -7.04 -11.15 7.75
CA SER A 73 -7.58 -10.24 8.77
C SER A 73 -7.80 -8.82 8.24
N LEU A 74 -7.24 -8.49 7.05
CA LEU A 74 -7.48 -7.23 6.37
C LEU A 74 -8.90 -7.14 5.80
N ALA A 75 -9.52 -8.27 5.44
CA ALA A 75 -10.91 -8.31 5.01
C ALA A 75 -11.85 -7.73 6.08
N SER A 76 -11.48 -7.82 7.35
CA SER A 76 -12.20 -7.17 8.44
C SER A 76 -12.07 -5.64 8.43
N LEU A 77 -11.16 -5.05 7.66
CA LEU A 77 -11.17 -3.60 7.41
C LEU A 77 -12.40 -3.16 6.62
N HIS A 78 -13.02 -4.09 5.88
CA HIS A 78 -14.25 -3.84 5.12
C HIS A 78 -15.51 -4.01 5.99
N THR A 79 -15.42 -4.67 7.15
CA THR A 79 -16.54 -4.84 8.09
C THR A 79 -16.55 -3.73 9.15
N ALA A 80 -17.72 -3.50 9.76
CA ALA A 80 -17.95 -2.38 10.69
C ALA A 80 -17.15 -2.47 12.01
N GLU A 81 -16.62 -3.64 12.36
CA GLU A 81 -15.85 -3.87 13.58
C GLU A 81 -14.42 -4.30 13.24
N PRO A 82 -13.43 -3.40 13.37
CA PRO A 82 -12.04 -3.76 13.11
C PRO A 82 -11.37 -4.38 14.33
N PRO A 83 -10.66 -5.50 14.17
CA PRO A 83 -9.72 -5.98 15.17
C PRO A 83 -8.37 -5.22 15.14
N LEU A 84 -8.30 -4.05 14.47
CA LEU A 84 -7.10 -3.24 14.50
C LEU A 84 -6.89 -2.61 15.88
N PRO A 85 -5.64 -2.55 16.37
CA PRO A 85 -5.35 -1.89 17.62
C PRO A 85 -5.89 -0.46 17.58
N LEU A 86 -6.50 -0.03 18.69
CA LEU A 86 -7.15 1.27 18.84
C LEU A 86 -6.19 2.45 18.74
N GLN A 87 -4.88 2.20 18.81
CA GLN A 87 -3.88 3.26 18.76
C GLN A 87 -3.67 3.76 17.32
N PRO A 88 -3.71 5.07 17.10
CA PRO A 88 -3.45 5.65 15.79
C PRO A 88 -1.97 5.52 15.41
N PHE A 89 -1.70 5.42 14.10
CA PHE A 89 -0.38 5.27 13.52
C PHE A 89 0.19 6.61 13.05
N ASP A 90 1.51 6.74 13.09
CA ASP A 90 2.23 7.86 12.50
C ASP A 90 2.36 7.69 10.99
N LEU A 91 2.61 6.45 10.57
CA LEU A 91 2.80 6.08 9.16
C LEU A 91 1.97 4.85 8.82
N ILE A 92 1.33 4.86 7.65
CA ILE A 92 0.68 3.68 7.07
C ILE A 92 1.23 3.50 5.66
N LEU A 93 1.63 2.27 5.32
CA LEU A 93 2.08 1.89 3.99
C LEU A 93 1.22 0.76 3.43
N SER A 94 0.63 0.99 2.26
CA SER A 94 -0.07 -0.04 1.48
C SER A 94 0.68 -0.32 0.18
N GLN A 95 1.18 -1.54 0.03
CA GLN A 95 1.92 -1.97 -1.15
C GLN A 95 1.09 -2.93 -2.01
N ARG A 96 0.56 -2.43 -3.13
CA ARG A 96 -0.13 -3.18 -4.19
C ARG A 96 -1.40 -3.93 -3.76
N SER A 97 -1.66 -4.10 -2.46
CA SER A 97 -2.81 -4.85 -1.93
C SER A 97 -4.16 -4.29 -2.40
N LEU A 98 -4.27 -2.96 -2.51
CA LEU A 98 -5.54 -2.34 -2.92
C LEU A 98 -5.84 -2.51 -4.41
N SER A 99 -4.87 -2.91 -5.23
CA SER A 99 -5.12 -3.23 -6.64
C SER A 99 -5.93 -4.50 -6.86
N THR A 100 -6.07 -5.37 -5.85
CA THR A 100 -6.93 -6.57 -5.92
C THR A 100 -8.38 -6.30 -5.57
N LEU A 101 -8.70 -5.05 -5.23
CA LEU A 101 -10.04 -4.59 -4.86
C LEU A 101 -10.68 -3.79 -5.99
N ARG A 102 -12.01 -3.75 -6.03
CA ARG A 102 -12.73 -2.77 -6.83
C ARG A 102 -12.43 -1.36 -6.31
N TYR A 103 -12.63 -0.35 -7.15
CA TYR A 103 -12.33 1.04 -6.79
C TYR A 103 -13.08 1.52 -5.54
N ASP A 104 -14.38 1.19 -5.44
CA ASP A 104 -15.23 1.53 -4.29
C ASP A 104 -14.75 0.87 -2.98
N GLU A 105 -14.34 -0.40 -3.06
CA GLU A 105 -13.76 -1.12 -1.91
C GLU A 105 -12.40 -0.52 -1.52
N ALA A 106 -11.56 -0.20 -2.51
CA ALA A 106 -10.29 0.48 -2.28
C ALA A 106 -10.49 1.86 -1.64
N LEU A 107 -11.50 2.61 -2.08
CA LEU A 107 -11.87 3.90 -1.49
C LEU A 107 -12.25 3.76 -0.01
N ILE A 108 -13.06 2.76 0.33
CA ILE A 108 -13.42 2.47 1.73
C ILE A 108 -12.17 2.12 2.54
N ALA A 109 -11.28 1.28 2.00
CA ALA A 109 -10.05 0.90 2.67
C ALA A 109 -9.12 2.09 2.92
N VAL A 110 -8.91 2.94 1.90
CA VAL A 110 -8.08 4.16 2.03
C VAL A 110 -8.66 5.12 3.07
N ARG A 111 -9.98 5.33 3.06
CA ARG A 111 -10.66 6.16 4.06
C ARG A 111 -10.41 5.64 5.49
N ARG A 112 -10.48 4.34 5.69
CA ARG A 112 -10.20 3.71 6.98
C ARG A 112 -8.73 3.82 7.38
N PHE A 113 -7.79 3.66 6.47
CA PHE A 113 -6.39 3.91 6.75
C PHE A 113 -6.14 5.35 7.18
N LEU A 114 -6.70 6.33 6.47
CA LEU A 114 -6.58 7.74 6.85
C LEU A 114 -7.16 8.01 8.25
N GLN A 115 -8.31 7.40 8.59
CA GLN A 115 -8.91 7.52 9.93
C GLN A 115 -8.04 6.90 11.05
N ARG A 116 -7.17 5.94 10.72
CA ARG A 116 -6.24 5.30 11.66
C ARG A 116 -4.90 6.02 11.79
N LEU A 117 -4.65 7.04 11.00
CA LEU A 117 -3.50 7.91 11.19
C LEU A 117 -3.71 8.87 12.36
N LYS A 118 -2.64 9.25 13.03
CA LYS A 118 -2.61 10.46 13.86
C LYS A 118 -2.84 11.70 13.00
N ILE A 119 -3.25 12.81 13.59
CA ILE A 119 -3.24 14.12 12.92
C ILE A 119 -1.80 14.42 12.49
N GLY A 120 -1.58 14.81 11.24
CA GLY A 120 -0.24 14.95 10.65
C GLY A 120 0.44 13.64 10.27
N GLY A 121 -0.20 12.50 10.52
CA GLY A 121 0.27 11.19 10.05
C GLY A 121 0.17 11.06 8.53
N LYS A 122 0.97 10.17 7.95
CA LYS A 122 1.07 10.00 6.50
C LYS A 122 0.73 8.60 6.03
N PHE A 123 -0.07 8.54 4.98
CA PHE A 123 -0.41 7.33 4.23
C PHE A 123 0.41 7.26 2.95
N PHE A 124 1.18 6.21 2.80
CA PHE A 124 1.97 5.89 1.62
C PHE A 124 1.30 4.74 0.88
N ILE A 125 1.19 4.86 -0.43
CA ILE A 125 0.51 3.87 -1.26
C ILE A 125 1.25 3.62 -2.56
N SER A 126 1.32 2.37 -2.98
CA SER A 126 1.66 1.98 -4.34
C SER A 126 0.58 1.06 -4.91
N LEU A 127 0.23 1.25 -6.18
CA LEU A 127 -0.74 0.47 -6.92
C LEU A 127 -0.16 0.03 -8.26
N TYR A 128 -0.70 -1.04 -8.80
CA TYR A 128 -0.39 -1.44 -10.17
C TYR A 128 -0.93 -0.42 -11.16
N GLY A 129 -0.06 0.02 -12.06
CA GLY A 129 -0.36 1.07 -13.02
C GLY A 129 -0.89 0.54 -14.35
N ILE A 130 -1.82 1.27 -14.96
CA ILE A 130 -2.37 0.92 -16.28
C ILE A 130 -1.37 1.15 -17.42
N HIS A 131 -0.33 1.95 -17.16
CA HIS A 131 0.75 2.24 -18.13
C HIS A 131 2.00 1.37 -17.88
N SER A 132 1.88 0.32 -17.04
CA SER A 132 2.91 -0.71 -16.88
C SER A 132 2.67 -1.85 -17.88
N ASP A 133 3.59 -2.80 -17.94
CA ASP A 133 3.41 -4.03 -18.71
C ASP A 133 2.18 -4.86 -18.30
N LEU A 134 1.63 -4.62 -17.09
CA LEU A 134 0.34 -5.18 -16.67
C LEU A 134 -0.84 -4.61 -17.46
N GLY A 135 -0.70 -3.43 -18.06
CA GLY A 135 -1.72 -2.79 -18.89
C GLY A 135 -1.77 -3.34 -20.31
N ASP A 136 -0.72 -4.02 -20.75
CA ASP A 136 -0.65 -4.60 -22.09
C ASP A 136 -1.67 -5.74 -22.21
N GLY A 137 -2.65 -5.58 -23.11
CA GLY A 137 -3.75 -6.53 -23.28
C GLY A 137 -4.73 -6.62 -22.10
N TYR A 138 -4.69 -5.67 -21.14
CA TYR A 138 -5.63 -5.63 -20.03
C TYR A 138 -7.06 -5.38 -20.51
N PRO A 139 -8.03 -6.31 -20.27
CA PRO A 139 -9.37 -6.26 -20.85
C PRO A 139 -10.16 -5.00 -20.51
N ASP A 140 -9.96 -4.47 -19.30
CA ASP A 140 -10.69 -3.31 -18.78
C ASP A 140 -9.95 -1.97 -19.00
N GLY A 141 -8.92 -1.96 -19.88
CA GLY A 141 -8.05 -0.79 -20.08
C GLY A 141 -8.78 0.47 -20.51
N SER A 142 -9.84 0.35 -21.33
CA SER A 142 -10.65 1.47 -21.81
C SER A 142 -11.79 1.88 -20.85
N LYS A 143 -12.07 1.08 -19.82
CA LYS A 143 -13.15 1.37 -18.87
C LYS A 143 -12.76 2.47 -17.88
N LEU A 144 -13.76 3.10 -17.28
CA LEU A 144 -13.55 3.96 -16.11
C LEU A 144 -12.99 3.14 -14.95
N VAL A 145 -12.16 3.75 -14.10
CA VAL A 145 -11.51 3.04 -13.00
C VAL A 145 -12.48 2.33 -12.06
N GLY A 146 -13.66 2.88 -11.84
CA GLY A 146 -14.72 2.26 -11.04
C GLY A 146 -15.28 0.96 -11.61
N GLU A 147 -15.05 0.70 -12.90
CA GLU A 147 -15.54 -0.49 -13.60
C GLU A 147 -14.43 -1.51 -13.87
N ARG A 148 -13.18 -1.17 -13.49
CA ARG A 148 -12.02 -2.02 -13.74
C ARG A 148 -11.88 -3.07 -12.65
N LEU A 149 -11.97 -4.32 -13.01
CA LEU A 149 -11.47 -5.45 -12.22
C LEU A 149 -11.40 -6.68 -13.12
N ALA A 150 -10.24 -6.92 -13.73
CA ALA A 150 -10.06 -8.02 -14.67
C ALA A 150 -8.73 -8.74 -14.44
N PRO A 151 -8.61 -10.01 -14.84
CA PRO A 151 -7.32 -10.68 -14.90
C PRO A 151 -6.42 -9.98 -15.92
N VAL A 152 -5.14 -9.90 -15.63
CA VAL A 152 -4.11 -9.47 -16.60
C VAL A 152 -3.78 -10.61 -17.54
N ALA A 153 -3.04 -10.32 -18.63
CA ALA A 153 -2.62 -11.33 -19.60
C ALA A 153 -1.91 -12.51 -18.90
N PRO A 154 -2.16 -13.77 -19.30
CA PRO A 154 -1.66 -14.96 -18.58
C PRO A 154 -0.14 -14.98 -18.40
N GLU A 155 0.63 -14.59 -19.44
CA GLU A 155 2.08 -14.55 -19.39
C GLU A 155 2.60 -13.52 -18.38
N VAL A 156 1.89 -12.40 -18.25
CA VAL A 156 2.21 -11.33 -17.27
C VAL A 156 1.81 -11.78 -15.87
N ALA A 157 0.64 -12.41 -15.74
CA ALA A 157 0.18 -12.96 -14.46
C ALA A 157 1.18 -13.99 -13.91
N GLU A 158 1.69 -14.90 -14.74
CA GLU A 158 2.69 -15.89 -14.36
C GLU A 158 4.00 -15.23 -13.93
N ARG A 159 4.50 -14.26 -14.73
CA ARG A 159 5.74 -13.52 -14.46
C ARG A 159 5.73 -12.84 -13.09
N TYR A 160 4.60 -12.25 -12.71
CA TYR A 160 4.43 -11.52 -11.45
C TYR A 160 3.82 -12.35 -10.33
N GLY A 161 3.48 -13.62 -10.56
CA GLY A 161 2.82 -14.49 -9.59
C GLY A 161 1.41 -14.03 -9.18
N LEU A 162 0.71 -13.34 -10.10
CA LEU A 162 -0.61 -12.79 -9.86
C LEU A 162 -1.68 -13.86 -10.10
N ARG A 163 -2.60 -14.02 -9.15
CA ARG A 163 -3.68 -15.02 -9.21
C ARG A 163 -5.09 -14.42 -9.18
N ALA A 164 -5.19 -13.17 -8.76
CA ALA A 164 -6.47 -12.47 -8.63
C ALA A 164 -6.63 -11.42 -9.75
N PRO A 165 -7.88 -11.09 -10.13
CA PRO A 165 -8.16 -9.92 -10.94
C PRO A 165 -7.59 -8.65 -10.31
N LEU A 166 -7.22 -7.69 -11.14
CA LEU A 166 -6.65 -6.42 -10.69
C LEU A 166 -7.48 -5.24 -11.20
N CYS A 167 -7.58 -4.22 -10.40
CA CYS A 167 -7.91 -2.86 -10.81
C CYS A 167 -6.60 -2.12 -11.08
N LEU A 168 -6.37 -1.69 -12.33
CA LEU A 168 -5.18 -0.93 -12.72
C LEU A 168 -5.48 0.58 -12.68
N TYR A 169 -4.54 1.35 -12.16
CA TYR A 169 -4.69 2.77 -11.88
C TYR A 169 -3.80 3.63 -12.77
N SER A 170 -4.29 4.79 -13.19
CA SER A 170 -3.44 5.90 -13.62
C SER A 170 -3.07 6.77 -12.41
N GLU A 171 -2.08 7.65 -12.57
CA GLU A 171 -1.74 8.62 -11.52
C GLU A 171 -2.94 9.51 -11.15
N ARG A 172 -3.73 9.92 -12.15
CA ARG A 172 -4.97 10.69 -11.94
C ARG A 172 -5.99 9.90 -11.11
N ASN A 173 -6.13 8.59 -11.37
CA ASN A 173 -7.04 7.74 -10.60
C ASN A 173 -6.61 7.63 -9.13
N LEU A 174 -5.30 7.49 -8.88
CA LEU A 174 -4.76 7.46 -7.53
C LEU A 174 -4.97 8.80 -6.82
N PHE A 175 -4.72 9.94 -7.51
CA PHE A 175 -4.98 11.26 -6.94
C PHE A 175 -6.46 11.40 -6.52
N ALA A 176 -7.38 11.03 -7.41
CA ALA A 176 -8.83 11.07 -7.11
C ALA A 176 -9.17 10.17 -5.91
N LEU A 177 -8.68 8.93 -5.88
CA LEU A 177 -8.90 7.99 -4.79
C LEU A 177 -8.50 8.57 -3.42
N LEU A 178 -7.32 9.19 -3.35
CA LEU A 178 -6.83 9.79 -2.11
C LEU A 178 -7.66 11.00 -1.67
N MET A 179 -8.05 11.85 -2.63
CA MET A 179 -8.90 13.02 -2.37
C MET A 179 -10.31 12.62 -1.93
N GLU A 180 -10.95 11.69 -2.62
CA GLU A 180 -12.29 11.18 -2.29
C GLU A 180 -12.32 10.46 -0.93
N ALA A 181 -11.21 9.85 -0.55
CA ALA A 181 -11.07 9.24 0.77
C ALA A 181 -10.92 10.28 1.90
N GLY A 182 -10.71 11.56 1.60
CA GLY A 182 -10.55 12.64 2.56
C GLY A 182 -9.09 12.90 2.99
N GLY A 183 -8.12 12.42 2.22
CA GLY A 183 -6.71 12.70 2.45
C GLY A 183 -6.24 14.01 1.81
N VAL A 184 -5.30 14.70 2.45
CA VAL A 184 -4.56 15.79 1.81
C VAL A 184 -3.45 15.18 0.98
N VAL A 185 -3.57 15.21 -0.34
CA VAL A 185 -2.58 14.63 -1.25
C VAL A 185 -1.32 15.49 -1.25
N LEU A 186 -0.21 14.91 -0.80
CA LEU A 186 1.08 15.58 -0.76
C LEU A 186 1.90 15.34 -2.03
N LYS A 187 1.77 14.14 -2.61
CA LYS A 187 2.50 13.75 -3.80
C LYS A 187 1.84 12.56 -4.48
N THR A 188 1.80 12.57 -5.80
CA THR A 188 1.59 11.39 -6.64
C THR A 188 2.68 11.32 -7.70
N SER A 189 2.97 10.15 -8.21
CA SER A 189 3.87 9.96 -9.35
C SER A 189 3.68 8.58 -9.97
N THR A 190 4.11 8.47 -11.23
CA THR A 190 4.25 7.21 -11.93
C THR A 190 5.73 6.80 -11.94
N SER A 191 6.02 5.54 -11.65
CA SER A 191 7.38 4.99 -11.72
C SER A 191 7.82 4.80 -13.17
N ALA A 192 9.12 4.60 -13.40
CA ALA A 192 9.65 4.25 -14.72
C ALA A 192 9.05 2.94 -15.28
N LEU A 193 8.54 2.06 -14.42
CA LEU A 193 7.84 0.82 -14.79
C LEU A 193 6.32 1.01 -14.94
N GLY A 194 5.82 2.25 -14.93
CA GLY A 194 4.41 2.55 -15.13
C GLY A 194 3.50 2.33 -13.91
N HIS A 195 4.04 1.90 -12.75
CA HIS A 195 3.26 1.77 -11.52
C HIS A 195 3.03 3.11 -10.86
N VAL A 196 1.90 3.26 -10.18
CA VAL A 196 1.52 4.53 -9.54
C VAL A 196 1.73 4.48 -8.03
N ARG A 197 2.09 5.61 -7.47
CA ARG A 197 2.40 5.76 -6.05
C ARG A 197 2.01 7.15 -5.55
N GLY A 198 1.71 7.24 -4.27
CA GLY A 198 1.29 8.50 -3.68
C GLY A 198 1.52 8.58 -2.18
N VAL A 199 1.42 9.80 -1.68
CA VAL A 199 1.44 10.13 -0.25
C VAL A 199 0.30 11.08 0.04
N ALA A 200 -0.49 10.76 1.05
CA ALA A 200 -1.50 11.64 1.60
C ALA A 200 -1.31 11.82 3.11
N ALA A 201 -1.73 12.94 3.65
CA ALA A 201 -1.72 13.22 5.07
C ALA A 201 -3.14 13.25 5.62
N ARG A 202 -3.28 12.89 6.91
CA ARG A 202 -4.46 13.21 7.72
C ARG A 202 -4.28 14.60 8.34
N ILE A 203 -5.24 15.49 8.15
CA ILE A 203 -5.36 16.78 8.83
C ILE A 203 -6.41 16.75 9.93
#